data_438462d231980d6dd6b431a9edebbfeb
#
_entry.id   438462d231980d6dd6b431a9edebbfeb
#
_cell.length_a   1.000
_cell.length_b   1.000
_cell.length_c   1.000
_cell.angle_alpha   90.00
_cell.angle_beta   90.00
_cell.angle_gamma   90.00
#
_symmetry.space_group_name_H-M   'P 1'
#
loop_
_entity.id
_entity.type
_entity.pdbx_description
1 polymer ?
#
loop_
_entity_poly.entity_id
_entity_poly.type
_entity_poly.pdbx_seq_one_letter_code
_entity_poly.pdbx_strand_id
1 'polypeptide(L)'
;STPPPSSAVSGSPEPGESPAPAGPIAIAGASDFDPETDGGNDEENPDAVAKAIDGDPATYWETLRYKNRPNLGGLKPGVGVVLDLGEKRTVTAVELMLSADNPEDPTSVEIRVPEGSKPSTRTEADWTVVGANDAAKGTVTIELDTPTETPYLLVYFTKLPPTENGYKARLHEVTVDAIPDAELVVE
;
A
#
# COMPACT_ATOMS: atom_id res chain seq x y z
N SER A 1 -48.21 -10.72 -44.75
CA SER A 1 -47.63 -11.31 -43.57
C SER A 1 -46.36 -10.56 -43.20
N THR A 2 -46.36 -9.92 -42.10
CA THR A 2 -45.23 -9.19 -41.56
C THR A 2 -44.38 -10.14 -40.71
N PRO A 3 -43.05 -10.16 -40.86
CA PRO A 3 -42.22 -10.87 -39.94
C PRO A 3 -42.27 -10.27 -38.53
N PRO A 4 -42.23 -11.07 -37.53
CA PRO A 4 -42.20 -10.57 -36.17
C PRO A 4 -40.98 -9.68 -35.94
N PRO A 5 -41.08 -8.66 -35.16
CA PRO A 5 -39.92 -7.88 -34.81
C PRO A 5 -38.91 -8.76 -34.04
N SER A 6 -37.72 -8.66 -34.45
CA SER A 6 -36.63 -9.27 -33.72
C SER A 6 -36.61 -8.72 -32.29
N SER A 7 -36.78 -9.59 -31.34
CA SER A 7 -36.64 -9.21 -29.94
C SER A 7 -35.23 -8.70 -29.72
N ALA A 8 -35.09 -7.46 -29.43
CA ALA A 8 -33.85 -6.95 -28.92
C ALA A 8 -33.56 -7.66 -27.60
N VAL A 9 -32.50 -8.43 -27.56
CA VAL A 9 -32.03 -9.00 -26.31
C VAL A 9 -31.56 -7.85 -25.45
N SER A 10 -32.35 -7.51 -24.49
CA SER A 10 -31.92 -6.59 -23.46
C SER A 10 -30.72 -7.22 -22.75
N GLY A 11 -29.58 -6.58 -22.86
CA GLY A 11 -28.36 -7.05 -22.21
C GLY A 11 -28.39 -6.85 -20.72
N SER A 12 -29.16 -7.66 -20.03
CA SER A 12 -28.94 -7.81 -18.60
C SER A 12 -27.60 -8.52 -18.42
N PRO A 13 -26.74 -8.05 -17.53
CA PRO A 13 -25.50 -8.76 -17.27
C PRO A 13 -25.82 -10.17 -16.82
N GLU A 14 -25.22 -11.13 -17.47
CA GLU A 14 -25.38 -12.53 -17.10
C GLU A 14 -24.86 -12.76 -15.68
N PRO A 15 -25.53 -13.59 -14.87
CA PRO A 15 -25.00 -13.98 -13.58
C PRO A 15 -23.65 -14.64 -13.78
N GLY A 16 -22.59 -14.04 -13.26
CA GLY A 16 -21.24 -14.54 -13.42
C GLY A 16 -20.29 -13.65 -14.20
N GLU A 17 -20.74 -12.51 -14.72
CA GLU A 17 -19.81 -11.52 -15.23
C GLU A 17 -18.95 -11.00 -14.10
N SER A 18 -17.64 -11.16 -14.25
CA SER A 18 -16.67 -10.59 -13.32
C SER A 18 -16.79 -9.07 -13.33
N PRO A 19 -16.74 -8.41 -12.17
CA PRO A 19 -16.62 -6.96 -12.14
C PRO A 19 -15.41 -6.52 -12.96
N ALA A 20 -15.39 -5.28 -13.43
CA ALA A 20 -14.26 -4.74 -14.16
C ALA A 20 -12.97 -5.02 -13.37
N PRO A 21 -11.89 -5.45 -14.05
CA PRO A 21 -10.65 -5.81 -13.36
C PRO A 21 -10.08 -4.63 -12.58
N ALA A 22 -9.53 -4.92 -11.43
CA ALA A 22 -8.78 -3.93 -10.66
C ALA A 22 -7.59 -3.44 -11.47
N GLY A 23 -7.21 -2.20 -11.29
CA GLY A 23 -6.07 -1.61 -11.94
C GLY A 23 -5.45 -0.50 -11.10
N PRO A 24 -4.29 0.01 -11.54
CA PRO A 24 -3.57 1.02 -10.79
C PRO A 24 -4.34 2.33 -10.70
N ILE A 25 -4.26 2.95 -9.54
CA ILE A 25 -4.87 4.25 -9.27
C ILE A 25 -3.79 5.27 -8.89
N ALA A 26 -4.13 6.56 -9.07
CA ALA A 26 -3.24 7.62 -8.64
C ALA A 26 -3.19 7.71 -7.11
N ILE A 27 -2.02 8.02 -6.57
CA ILE A 27 -1.81 8.28 -5.15
C ILE A 27 -1.66 9.79 -5.00
N ALA A 28 -2.52 10.42 -4.21
CA ALA A 28 -2.57 11.87 -4.09
C ALA A 28 -1.43 12.44 -3.25
N GLY A 29 -0.92 11.67 -2.30
CA GLY A 29 0.17 12.11 -1.44
C GLY A 29 0.70 10.99 -0.56
N ALA A 30 1.82 11.26 0.10
CA ALA A 30 2.43 10.33 1.03
C ALA A 30 3.07 11.09 2.18
N SER A 31 3.09 10.47 3.36
CA SER A 31 3.75 10.99 4.54
C SER A 31 4.41 9.86 5.32
N ASP A 32 5.48 10.18 6.05
CA ASP A 32 6.15 9.21 6.90
C ASP A 32 5.32 8.88 8.14
N PHE A 33 5.59 7.72 8.73
CA PHE A 33 4.85 7.23 9.89
C PHE A 33 5.81 6.66 10.93
N ASP A 34 5.98 7.40 12.02
CA ASP A 34 6.87 7.02 13.14
C ASP A 34 6.35 7.58 14.46
N PRO A 35 5.19 7.14 14.96
CA PRO A 35 4.55 7.73 16.13
C PRO A 35 5.38 7.70 17.40
N GLU A 36 5.40 8.80 18.14
CA GLU A 36 6.08 8.91 19.43
C GLU A 36 5.55 7.89 20.45
N THR A 37 4.25 7.66 20.47
CA THR A 37 3.63 6.71 21.40
C THR A 37 4.07 5.28 21.17
N ASP A 38 4.56 4.96 19.96
CA ASP A 38 5.07 3.63 19.62
C ASP A 38 6.60 3.54 19.79
N GLY A 39 7.23 4.62 20.24
CA GLY A 39 8.68 4.68 20.43
C GLY A 39 9.44 5.45 19.35
N GLY A 40 8.72 6.09 18.43
CA GLY A 40 9.29 6.91 17.38
C GLY A 40 9.55 8.35 17.82
N ASN A 41 9.84 9.19 16.82
CA ASN A 41 10.06 10.63 17.05
C ASN A 41 9.32 11.50 16.05
N ASP A 42 8.28 10.95 15.41
CA ASP A 42 7.49 11.58 14.34
C ASP A 42 8.30 11.94 13.09
N GLU A 43 9.50 11.42 12.94
CA GLU A 43 10.35 11.67 11.78
C GLU A 43 11.03 10.39 11.26
N GLU A 44 10.64 9.98 10.06
CA GLU A 44 11.26 8.84 9.37
C GLU A 44 11.55 9.26 7.92
N ASN A 45 12.50 10.20 7.75
CA ASN A 45 12.87 10.78 6.47
C ASN A 45 11.70 11.42 5.71
N PRO A 46 10.99 12.37 6.32
CA PRO A 46 9.81 12.99 5.70
C PRO A 46 10.10 13.70 4.38
N ASP A 47 11.31 14.24 4.22
CA ASP A 47 11.69 14.96 3.00
C ASP A 47 11.83 14.05 1.77
N ALA A 48 12.01 12.76 1.99
CA ALA A 48 12.20 11.79 0.92
C ALA A 48 10.94 10.98 0.58
N VAL A 49 9.87 11.14 1.34
CA VAL A 49 8.70 10.26 1.22
C VAL A 49 8.02 10.35 -0.15
N ALA A 50 8.04 11.51 -0.78
CA ALA A 50 7.48 11.70 -2.12
C ALA A 50 8.18 10.85 -3.18
N LYS A 51 9.41 10.42 -2.94
CA LYS A 51 10.18 9.57 -3.85
C LYS A 51 9.58 8.17 -3.99
N ALA A 52 8.77 7.74 -3.03
CA ALA A 52 8.08 6.45 -3.09
C ALA A 52 6.88 6.46 -4.06
N ILE A 53 6.46 7.65 -4.51
CA ILE A 53 5.29 7.80 -5.38
C ILE A 53 5.55 8.74 -6.57
N ASP A 54 6.82 8.96 -6.92
CA ASP A 54 7.20 9.92 -8.00
C ASP A 54 7.24 9.29 -9.40
N GLY A 55 7.03 8.00 -9.52
CA GLY A 55 7.09 7.29 -10.80
C GLY A 55 8.51 7.00 -11.29
N ASP A 56 9.52 7.31 -10.51
CA ASP A 56 10.92 7.07 -10.85
C ASP A 56 11.50 5.95 -9.98
N PRO A 57 11.73 4.76 -10.54
CA PRO A 57 12.26 3.63 -9.77
C PRO A 57 13.70 3.84 -9.30
N ALA A 58 14.39 4.85 -9.79
CA ALA A 58 15.75 5.17 -9.37
C ALA A 58 15.81 5.99 -8.07
N THR A 59 14.73 6.64 -7.70
CA THR A 59 14.62 7.37 -6.45
C THR A 59 13.86 6.54 -5.41
N TYR A 60 14.10 6.81 -4.14
CA TYR A 60 13.48 6.02 -3.09
C TYR A 60 13.35 6.81 -1.77
N TRP A 61 12.36 6.41 -0.99
CA TRP A 61 12.32 6.68 0.44
C TRP A 61 13.02 5.53 1.16
N GLU A 62 13.70 5.83 2.26
CA GLU A 62 14.28 4.80 3.11
C GLU A 62 14.01 5.10 4.58
N THR A 63 13.98 4.05 5.39
CA THR A 63 13.90 4.20 6.84
C THR A 63 15.19 4.80 7.38
N LEU A 64 15.17 5.22 8.62
CA LEU A 64 16.42 5.48 9.36
C LEU A 64 17.19 4.16 9.50
N ARG A 65 18.45 4.26 9.87
CA ARG A 65 19.28 3.09 10.12
C ARG A 65 19.11 2.63 11.56
N TYR A 66 18.73 1.37 11.71
CA TYR A 66 18.58 0.75 13.02
C TYR A 66 19.74 -0.19 13.26
N LYS A 67 20.30 -0.16 14.47
CA LYS A 67 21.44 -0.99 14.85
C LYS A 67 20.98 -2.21 15.62
N ASN A 68 21.83 -3.22 15.68
CA ASN A 68 21.74 -4.41 16.51
C ASN A 68 20.66 -5.43 16.13
N ARG A 69 19.48 -5.01 15.65
CA ARG A 69 18.38 -5.93 15.36
C ARG A 69 17.58 -5.47 14.14
N PRO A 70 17.12 -6.43 13.31
CA PRO A 70 16.33 -6.10 12.12
C PRO A 70 14.93 -5.55 12.43
N ASN A 71 14.42 -5.76 13.64
CA ASN A 71 13.11 -5.26 14.08
C ASN A 71 13.20 -3.86 14.69
N LEU A 72 13.69 -2.90 13.91
CA LEU A 72 13.81 -1.49 14.28
C LEU A 72 14.67 -1.29 15.55
N GLY A 73 15.73 -2.13 15.68
CA GLY A 73 16.59 -2.10 16.85
C GLY A 73 15.93 -2.57 18.15
N GLY A 74 14.72 -3.09 18.08
CA GLY A 74 13.91 -3.44 19.24
C GLY A 74 13.30 -2.22 19.95
N LEU A 75 13.32 -1.05 19.30
CA LEU A 75 12.88 0.22 19.89
C LEU A 75 11.40 0.50 19.67
N LYS A 76 10.83 -0.02 18.60
CA LYS A 76 9.45 0.26 18.17
C LYS A 76 8.91 -0.91 17.33
N PRO A 77 7.57 -1.03 17.21
CA PRO A 77 6.98 -2.14 16.44
C PRO A 77 7.20 -2.02 14.93
N GLY A 78 7.38 -0.82 14.42
CA GLY A 78 7.58 -0.60 13.00
C GLY A 78 7.67 0.87 12.64
N VAL A 79 7.86 1.12 11.36
CA VAL A 79 7.81 2.45 10.74
C VAL A 79 7.23 2.31 9.35
N GLY A 80 6.77 3.39 8.76
CA GLY A 80 6.23 3.28 7.42
C GLY A 80 5.87 4.57 6.73
N VAL A 81 5.05 4.41 5.71
CA VAL A 81 4.57 5.49 4.85
C VAL A 81 3.06 5.40 4.76
N VAL A 82 2.39 6.51 5.05
CA VAL A 82 0.95 6.66 4.84
C VAL A 82 0.73 7.18 3.42
N LEU A 83 -0.14 6.50 2.69
CA LEU A 83 -0.55 6.89 1.35
C LEU A 83 -1.94 7.52 1.41
N ASP A 84 -2.07 8.69 0.82
CA ASP A 84 -3.35 9.37 0.65
C ASP A 84 -3.88 9.04 -0.74
N LEU A 85 -5.05 8.40 -0.82
CA LEU A 85 -5.64 8.01 -2.09
C LEU A 85 -6.55 9.11 -2.68
N GLY A 86 -6.71 10.23 -1.96
CA GLY A 86 -7.53 11.37 -2.39
C GLY A 86 -9.01 11.21 -2.11
N GLU A 87 -9.50 10.00 -2.20
CA GLU A 87 -10.89 9.62 -1.93
C GLU A 87 -10.96 8.15 -1.54
N LYS A 88 -12.10 7.70 -1.09
CA LYS A 88 -12.30 6.27 -0.80
C LYS A 88 -12.19 5.46 -2.09
N ARG A 89 -11.38 4.43 -2.06
CA ARG A 89 -11.20 3.49 -3.16
C ARG A 89 -11.28 2.08 -2.61
N THR A 90 -11.78 1.16 -3.42
CA THR A 90 -11.81 -0.26 -3.05
C THR A 90 -10.50 -0.90 -3.50
N VAL A 91 -9.58 -1.00 -2.59
CA VAL A 91 -8.22 -1.50 -2.85
C VAL A 91 -8.20 -3.02 -2.82
N THR A 92 -7.52 -3.61 -3.80
CA THR A 92 -7.38 -5.08 -3.91
C THR A 92 -5.95 -5.55 -3.69
N ALA A 93 -4.96 -4.74 -4.05
CA ALA A 93 -3.56 -5.10 -3.95
C ALA A 93 -2.67 -3.87 -3.90
N VAL A 94 -1.48 -4.05 -3.35
CA VAL A 94 -0.43 -3.02 -3.32
C VAL A 94 0.86 -3.65 -3.81
N GLU A 95 1.45 -3.06 -4.84
CA GLU A 95 2.77 -3.47 -5.34
C GLU A 95 3.83 -2.57 -4.74
N LEU A 96 4.87 -3.17 -4.20
CA LEU A 96 5.99 -2.47 -3.57
C LEU A 96 7.29 -2.82 -4.30
N MET A 97 8.02 -1.80 -4.74
CA MET A 97 9.39 -1.97 -5.21
C MET A 97 10.33 -1.63 -4.07
N LEU A 98 10.86 -2.65 -3.41
CA LEU A 98 11.67 -2.50 -2.19
C LEU A 98 13.16 -2.35 -2.46
N SER A 99 13.68 -3.04 -3.46
CA SER A 99 15.07 -2.94 -3.89
C SER A 99 15.26 -3.69 -5.19
N ALA A 100 16.10 -3.13 -6.06
CA ALA A 100 16.54 -3.83 -7.26
C ALA A 100 17.85 -4.61 -7.03
N ASP A 101 18.60 -4.29 -5.97
CA ASP A 101 20.01 -4.65 -5.86
C ASP A 101 20.35 -5.79 -4.91
N ASN A 102 19.47 -6.18 -4.01
CA ASN A 102 19.77 -7.26 -3.08
C ASN A 102 18.54 -8.10 -2.74
N PRO A 103 18.19 -9.08 -3.59
CA PRO A 103 17.02 -9.91 -3.39
C PRO A 103 17.19 -10.99 -2.30
N GLU A 104 18.35 -11.08 -1.65
CA GLU A 104 18.60 -12.15 -0.68
C GLU A 104 18.04 -11.87 0.70
N ASP A 105 17.95 -10.60 1.08
CA ASP A 105 17.52 -10.22 2.43
C ASP A 105 16.07 -9.75 2.44
N PRO A 106 15.20 -10.46 3.17
CA PRO A 106 13.78 -10.14 3.17
C PRO A 106 13.44 -8.96 4.08
N THR A 107 12.37 -8.27 3.69
CA THR A 107 11.72 -7.23 4.47
C THR A 107 10.36 -7.77 4.92
N SER A 108 10.00 -7.56 6.19
CA SER A 108 8.65 -7.85 6.65
C SER A 108 7.82 -6.57 6.58
N VAL A 109 6.75 -6.63 5.83
CA VAL A 109 5.90 -5.46 5.56
C VAL A 109 4.42 -5.83 5.69
N GLU A 110 3.64 -4.89 6.23
CA GLU A 110 2.20 -5.01 6.35
C GLU A 110 1.53 -3.88 5.59
N ILE A 111 0.36 -4.16 5.06
CA ILE A 111 -0.54 -3.14 4.53
C ILE A 111 -1.65 -2.98 5.54
N ARG A 112 -1.88 -1.74 5.98
CA ARG A 112 -2.88 -1.43 6.99
C ARG A 112 -3.82 -0.34 6.50
N VAL A 113 -5.02 -0.32 7.04
CA VAL A 113 -6.03 0.71 6.79
C VAL A 113 -6.43 1.36 8.12
N PRO A 114 -6.79 2.67 8.11
CA PRO A 114 -7.21 3.33 9.34
C PRO A 114 -8.56 2.79 9.80
N GLU A 115 -8.75 2.72 11.10
CA GLU A 115 -10.05 2.31 11.67
C GLU A 115 -11.16 3.32 11.40
N GLY A 116 -10.78 4.59 11.19
CA GLY A 116 -11.71 5.66 10.86
C GLY A 116 -11.48 6.23 9.48
N SER A 117 -12.17 7.31 9.16
CA SER A 117 -12.05 7.99 7.86
C SER A 117 -10.82 8.90 7.76
N LYS A 118 -10.09 9.10 8.84
CA LYS A 118 -8.88 9.92 8.90
C LYS A 118 -7.68 9.09 9.29
N PRO A 119 -6.50 9.38 8.73
CA PRO A 119 -5.30 8.66 9.13
C PRO A 119 -4.90 9.07 10.55
N SER A 120 -4.63 8.08 11.39
CA SER A 120 -4.07 8.33 12.70
C SER A 120 -2.55 8.46 12.58
N THR A 121 -1.99 9.46 13.23
CA THR A 121 -0.53 9.60 13.38
C THR A 121 -0.08 9.31 14.81
N ARG A 122 -1.00 8.85 15.66
CA ARG A 122 -0.74 8.65 17.10
C ARG A 122 -0.13 7.31 17.42
N THR A 123 -0.62 6.24 16.80
CA THR A 123 -0.16 4.88 17.07
C THR A 123 -0.54 3.94 15.94
N GLU A 124 0.30 2.91 15.75
CA GLU A 124 0.02 1.84 14.78
C GLU A 124 -1.24 1.06 15.14
N ALA A 125 -1.64 1.05 16.41
CA ALA A 125 -2.82 0.34 16.87
C ALA A 125 -4.14 0.90 16.30
N ASP A 126 -4.13 2.13 15.77
CA ASP A 126 -5.28 2.75 15.10
C ASP A 126 -5.43 2.28 13.65
N TRP A 127 -4.58 1.36 13.21
CA TRP A 127 -4.55 0.84 11.85
C TRP A 127 -4.73 -0.68 11.86
N THR A 128 -5.59 -1.18 11.01
CA THR A 128 -5.89 -2.61 10.90
C THR A 128 -5.09 -3.24 9.77
N VAL A 129 -4.44 -4.36 10.03
CA VAL A 129 -3.70 -5.12 9.01
C VAL A 129 -4.68 -5.77 8.05
N VAL A 130 -4.51 -5.51 6.75
CA VAL A 130 -5.35 -6.08 5.69
C VAL A 130 -4.54 -6.91 4.69
N GLY A 131 -3.24 -6.93 4.82
CA GLY A 131 -2.34 -7.75 4.01
C GLY A 131 -0.94 -7.70 4.58
N ALA A 132 -0.11 -8.71 4.28
CA ALA A 132 1.26 -8.77 4.80
C ALA A 132 2.14 -9.68 3.94
N ASN A 133 3.44 -9.43 4.00
CA ASN A 133 4.45 -10.32 3.45
C ASN A 133 5.67 -10.29 4.37
N ASP A 134 5.95 -11.42 5.03
CA ASP A 134 7.04 -11.52 6.00
C ASP A 134 8.41 -11.73 5.35
N ALA A 135 8.45 -11.96 4.06
CA ALA A 135 9.68 -12.26 3.32
C ALA A 135 9.69 -11.57 1.96
N ALA A 136 9.32 -10.28 1.95
CA ALA A 136 9.25 -9.49 0.73
C ALA A 136 10.63 -9.14 0.20
N LYS A 137 10.85 -9.37 -1.09
CA LYS A 137 12.12 -9.10 -1.78
C LYS A 137 11.87 -8.46 -3.14
N GLY A 138 12.70 -7.50 -3.50
CA GLY A 138 12.62 -6.85 -4.81
C GLY A 138 11.30 -6.15 -5.03
N THR A 139 10.59 -6.52 -6.09
CA THR A 139 9.24 -6.02 -6.36
C THR A 139 8.23 -7.11 -6.01
N VAL A 140 7.32 -6.80 -5.10
CA VAL A 140 6.31 -7.74 -4.61
C VAL A 140 4.93 -7.13 -4.69
N THR A 141 3.94 -7.98 -4.92
CA THR A 141 2.53 -7.60 -4.85
C THR A 141 1.93 -8.22 -3.60
N ILE A 142 1.38 -7.38 -2.74
CA ILE A 142 0.65 -7.83 -1.56
C ILE A 142 -0.84 -7.70 -1.86
N GLU A 143 -1.50 -8.84 -2.02
CA GLU A 143 -2.94 -8.86 -2.18
C GLU A 143 -3.59 -8.66 -0.81
N LEU A 144 -4.62 -7.82 -0.75
CA LEU A 144 -5.38 -7.67 0.48
C LEU A 144 -6.20 -8.93 0.72
N ASP A 145 -6.39 -9.28 1.99
CA ASP A 145 -7.17 -10.46 2.41
C ASP A 145 -8.58 -10.43 1.82
N THR A 146 -9.17 -9.23 1.77
CA THR A 146 -10.42 -8.95 1.04
C THR A 146 -10.31 -7.55 0.44
N PRO A 147 -11.00 -7.27 -0.69
CA PRO A 147 -11.09 -5.89 -1.19
C PRO A 147 -11.60 -4.96 -0.10
N THR A 148 -10.89 -3.86 0.11
CA THR A 148 -11.14 -2.97 1.24
C THR A 148 -11.33 -1.54 0.77
N GLU A 149 -12.46 -0.95 1.14
CA GLU A 149 -12.75 0.46 0.84
C GLU A 149 -12.07 1.36 1.88
N THR A 150 -11.19 2.25 1.42
CA THR A 150 -10.42 3.12 2.30
C THR A 150 -9.90 4.34 1.55
N PRO A 151 -9.78 5.50 2.20
CA PRO A 151 -9.12 6.68 1.63
C PRO A 151 -7.61 6.72 1.88
N TYR A 152 -7.09 5.87 2.77
CA TYR A 152 -5.67 5.85 3.15
C TYR A 152 -5.16 4.43 3.31
N LEU A 153 -3.87 4.25 3.04
CA LEU A 153 -3.15 3.01 3.31
C LEU A 153 -1.89 3.32 4.11
N LEU A 154 -1.48 2.41 4.96
CA LEU A 154 -0.18 2.45 5.63
C LEU A 154 0.65 1.27 5.11
N VAL A 155 1.80 1.57 4.53
CA VAL A 155 2.84 0.59 4.23
C VAL A 155 3.76 0.55 5.44
N TYR A 156 3.69 -0.53 6.22
CA TYR A 156 4.30 -0.60 7.54
C TYR A 156 5.37 -1.68 7.62
N PHE A 157 6.60 -1.27 7.91
CA PHE A 157 7.76 -2.15 7.96
C PHE A 157 8.03 -2.57 9.39
N THR A 158 8.05 -3.89 9.63
CA THR A 158 8.25 -4.47 10.95
C THR A 158 9.59 -5.18 11.11
N LYS A 159 10.24 -5.50 9.98
CA LYS A 159 11.56 -6.10 9.97
C LYS A 159 12.31 -5.59 8.74
N LEU A 160 13.53 -5.12 8.95
CA LEU A 160 14.33 -4.47 7.92
C LEU A 160 15.47 -5.37 7.46
N PRO A 161 15.84 -5.32 6.17
CA PRO A 161 17.00 -6.06 5.67
C PRO A 161 18.30 -5.43 6.16
N PRO A 162 19.38 -6.21 6.24
CA PRO A 162 20.69 -5.69 6.63
C PRO A 162 21.25 -4.75 5.56
N THR A 163 21.98 -3.75 6.03
CA THR A 163 22.73 -2.81 5.21
C THR A 163 24.08 -2.55 5.89
N GLU A 164 24.94 -1.75 5.29
CA GLU A 164 26.18 -1.39 5.95
C GLU A 164 25.91 -0.75 7.32
N ASN A 165 26.46 -1.33 8.38
CA ASN A 165 26.37 -0.85 9.76
C ASN A 165 24.96 -0.83 10.36
N GLY A 166 24.06 -1.69 9.90
CA GLY A 166 22.72 -1.78 10.49
C GLY A 166 21.66 -2.34 9.57
N TYR A 167 20.44 -1.87 9.76
CA TYR A 167 19.26 -2.34 9.04
C TYR A 167 18.48 -1.15 8.50
N LYS A 168 18.09 -1.23 7.22
CA LYS A 168 17.31 -0.21 6.53
C LYS A 168 16.41 -0.87 5.50
N ALA A 169 15.19 -0.38 5.36
CA ALA A 169 14.34 -0.71 4.23
C ALA A 169 14.25 0.49 3.28
N ARG A 170 14.10 0.20 2.00
CA ARG A 170 13.89 1.19 0.95
C ARG A 170 12.56 0.95 0.27
N LEU A 171 11.93 2.02 -0.17
CA LEU A 171 10.70 1.97 -0.93
C LEU A 171 10.88 2.85 -2.16
N HIS A 172 11.13 2.20 -3.31
CA HIS A 172 11.38 2.90 -4.58
C HIS A 172 10.08 3.37 -5.22
N GLU A 173 9.08 2.50 -5.26
CA GLU A 173 7.77 2.82 -5.82
C GLU A 173 6.67 2.02 -5.15
N VAL A 174 5.50 2.62 -5.09
CA VAL A 174 4.26 1.96 -4.66
C VAL A 174 3.23 2.10 -5.76
N THR A 175 2.58 1.00 -6.10
CA THR A 175 1.42 1.00 -6.99
C THR A 175 0.24 0.42 -6.22
N VAL A 176 -0.86 1.14 -6.20
CA VAL A 176 -2.09 0.69 -5.54
C VAL A 176 -3.09 0.29 -6.61
N ASP A 177 -3.59 -0.95 -6.53
CA ASP A 177 -4.63 -1.44 -7.42
C ASP A 177 -5.99 -1.38 -6.72
N ALA A 178 -6.97 -0.84 -7.42
CA ALA A 178 -8.32 -0.71 -6.90
C ALA A 178 -9.35 -1.09 -7.96
N ILE A 179 -10.52 -1.49 -7.50
CA ILE A 179 -11.67 -1.76 -8.37
C ILE A 179 -12.20 -0.41 -8.85
N PRO A 180 -12.53 -0.25 -10.15
CA PRO A 180 -13.13 0.97 -10.65
C PRO A 180 -14.43 1.30 -9.91
N ASP A 181 -14.67 2.60 -9.69
CA ASP A 181 -15.88 3.06 -9.04
C ASP A 181 -17.11 2.74 -9.89
N ALA A 182 -18.04 1.97 -9.32
CA ALA A 182 -19.30 1.65 -9.97
C ALA A 182 -20.19 2.88 -10.20
N GLU A 183 -19.92 3.97 -9.51
CA GLU A 183 -20.63 5.24 -9.63
C GLU A 183 -20.38 5.96 -10.94
N LEU A 184 -19.36 5.55 -11.69
CA LEU A 184 -19.08 6.12 -13.01
C LEU A 184 -19.94 5.53 -14.12
N VAL A 185 -20.77 4.55 -13.82
CA VAL A 185 -21.80 4.09 -14.74
C VAL A 185 -23.00 5.00 -14.62
N VAL A 186 -22.92 6.15 -15.27
CA VAL A 186 -24.04 7.06 -15.39
C VAL A 186 -24.89 6.58 -16.57
N GLU A 187 -26.10 6.26 -16.29
CA GLU A 187 -27.08 6.02 -17.34
C GLU A 187 -27.50 7.33 -18.01
#